data_d14e59307349f7d38dcb877fe0126f96
#
_entry.id   d14e59307349f7d38dcb877fe0126f96
#
_cell.length_a   1.000
_cell.length_b   1.000
_cell.length_c   1.000
_cell.angle_alpha   90.00
_cell.angle_beta   90.00
_cell.angle_gamma   90.00
#
_symmetry.space_group_name_H-M   'P 1'
#
loop_
_entity.id
_entity.type
_entity.pdbx_description
1 polymer ?
#
loop_
_entity_poly.entity_id
_entity_poly.type
_entity_poly.pdbx_seq_one_letter_code
_entity_poly.pdbx_strand_id
1 'polypeptide(L)'
;MKLLWKLLFCTLLGIVGFNGTQVDAHYLDEEPNYRLVLAETIERTYIDVSSVHPFVDEHGDKGFTVTAITKFYGNVEEKVHAFSVASDGTVYYKYMNRGDWKSFMFILDSRNVVSNSLAQIFFNGYQLAYGKEYRR
;
A
#
# COMPACT_ATOMS: atom_id res chain seq x y z
N MET A 1 26.97 22.87 -6.61
CA MET A 1 27.36 21.80 -7.52
C MET A 1 26.56 20.52 -7.35
N LYS A 2 26.43 20.01 -6.14
CA LYS A 2 25.63 18.79 -5.90
C LYS A 2 24.16 18.95 -6.25
N LEU A 3 23.60 20.15 -6.08
CA LEU A 3 22.20 20.42 -6.42
C LEU A 3 21.95 20.44 -7.93
N LEU A 4 22.87 21.03 -8.68
CA LEU A 4 22.81 21.08 -10.14
C LEU A 4 22.93 19.69 -10.75
N TRP A 5 23.79 18.87 -10.20
CA TRP A 5 23.95 17.47 -10.61
C TRP A 5 22.69 16.66 -10.36
N LYS A 6 22.06 16.84 -9.20
CA LYS A 6 20.79 16.17 -8.88
C LYS A 6 19.67 16.60 -9.82
N LEU A 7 19.60 17.88 -10.14
CA LEU A 7 18.61 18.39 -11.08
C LEU A 7 18.83 17.83 -12.49
N LEU A 8 20.08 17.78 -12.93
CA LEU A 8 20.41 17.22 -14.24
C LEU A 8 20.10 15.73 -14.31
N PHE A 9 20.39 15.01 -13.25
CA PHE A 9 20.09 13.56 -13.14
C PHE A 9 18.58 13.31 -13.15
N CYS A 10 17.82 14.10 -12.41
CA CYS A 10 16.36 14.00 -12.41
C CYS A 10 15.76 14.30 -13.78
N THR A 11 16.31 15.29 -14.50
CA THR A 11 15.87 15.63 -15.85
C THR A 11 16.16 14.49 -16.83
N LEU A 12 17.32 13.88 -16.75
CA LEU A 12 17.68 12.72 -17.56
C LEU A 12 16.80 11.51 -17.27
N LEU A 13 16.52 11.23 -16.01
CA LEU A 13 15.60 10.18 -15.62
C LEU A 13 14.17 10.44 -16.10
N GLY A 14 13.74 11.69 -16.06
CA GLY A 14 12.44 12.10 -16.59
C GLY A 14 12.32 11.84 -18.08
N ILE A 15 13.35 12.12 -18.85
CA ILE A 15 13.38 11.87 -20.29
C ILE A 15 13.37 10.36 -20.58
N VAL A 16 14.15 9.57 -19.85
CA VAL A 16 14.19 8.12 -20.01
C VAL A 16 12.87 7.50 -19.60
N GLY A 17 12.28 7.94 -18.48
CA GLY A 17 10.96 7.47 -18.02
C GLY A 17 9.85 7.82 -19.01
N PHE A 18 9.94 8.94 -19.69
CA PHE A 18 8.97 9.35 -20.69
C PHE A 18 8.98 8.44 -21.92
N ASN A 19 10.14 7.96 -22.32
CA ASN A 19 10.31 7.06 -23.46
C ASN A 19 10.06 5.60 -23.14
N GLY A 20 9.99 5.25 -21.85
CA GLY A 20 9.90 3.86 -21.41
C GLY A 20 8.70 3.59 -20.54
N THR A 21 7.46 3.78 -21.06
CA THR A 21 6.24 3.43 -20.31
C THR A 21 6.23 1.97 -19.84
N GLN A 22 6.97 1.09 -20.50
CA GLN A 22 7.10 -0.31 -20.11
C GLN A 22 8.07 -0.53 -18.96
N VAL A 23 9.07 0.33 -18.82
CA VAL A 23 10.03 0.27 -17.70
C VAL A 23 9.34 0.67 -16.39
N ASP A 24 8.37 1.59 -16.46
CA ASP A 24 7.63 2.07 -15.29
C ASP A 24 6.80 0.99 -14.62
N ALA A 25 6.49 -0.13 -15.32
CA ALA A 25 5.71 -1.23 -14.73
C ALA A 25 6.41 -1.88 -13.54
N HIS A 26 7.74 -1.81 -13.48
CA HIS A 26 8.55 -2.49 -12.46
C HIS A 26 9.46 -1.55 -11.68
N TYR A 27 9.33 -0.24 -11.85
CA TYR A 27 10.29 0.70 -11.28
C TYR A 27 10.32 0.69 -9.74
N LEU A 28 9.23 0.30 -9.09
CA LEU A 28 9.18 0.22 -7.63
C LEU A 28 9.65 -1.13 -7.09
N ASP A 29 9.83 -2.15 -7.94
CA ASP A 29 10.25 -3.47 -7.50
C ASP A 29 11.66 -3.45 -6.87
N GLU A 30 12.52 -2.54 -7.29
CA GLU A 30 13.89 -2.42 -6.79
C GLU A 30 14.05 -1.33 -5.74
N GLU A 31 12.97 -0.60 -5.43
CA GLU A 31 13.01 0.46 -4.43
C GLU A 31 12.83 -0.12 -3.02
N PRO A 32 13.80 0.09 -2.10
CA PRO A 32 13.76 -0.58 -0.79
C PRO A 32 12.59 -0.15 0.10
N ASN A 33 12.00 1.03 -0.14
CA ASN A 33 10.89 1.52 0.64
C ASN A 33 9.53 1.01 0.16
N TYR A 34 9.49 0.30 -0.97
CA TYR A 34 8.25 -0.19 -1.56
C TYR A 34 8.23 -1.71 -1.56
N ARG A 35 7.12 -2.26 -1.09
CA ARG A 35 6.91 -3.71 -1.10
C ARG A 35 5.77 -4.03 -2.07
N LEU A 36 6.05 -4.88 -3.03
CA LEU A 36 5.02 -5.43 -3.90
C LEU A 36 4.13 -6.37 -3.09
N VAL A 37 2.83 -6.08 -3.04
CA VAL A 37 1.86 -6.87 -2.29
C VAL A 37 0.90 -7.65 -3.19
N LEU A 38 0.72 -7.20 -4.43
CA LEU A 38 -0.08 -7.91 -5.42
C LEU A 38 0.45 -7.63 -6.82
N ALA A 39 0.62 -8.68 -7.61
CA ALA A 39 0.98 -8.59 -9.02
C ALA A 39 -0.02 -9.41 -9.84
N GLU A 40 -0.86 -8.71 -10.57
CA GLU A 40 -1.77 -9.27 -11.55
C GLU A 40 -1.32 -8.88 -12.97
N THR A 41 -1.97 -9.42 -13.98
CA THR A 41 -1.59 -9.15 -15.37
C THR A 41 -1.61 -7.66 -15.72
N ILE A 42 -2.59 -6.93 -15.19
CA ILE A 42 -2.82 -5.52 -15.52
C ILE A 42 -2.68 -4.60 -14.32
N GLU A 43 -2.45 -5.15 -13.12
CA GLU A 43 -2.41 -4.38 -11.88
C GLU A 43 -1.20 -4.80 -11.04
N ARG A 44 -0.48 -3.83 -10.53
CA ARG A 44 0.55 -4.02 -9.52
C ARG A 44 0.29 -3.07 -8.36
N THR A 45 0.27 -3.61 -7.17
CA THR A 45 0.02 -2.84 -5.95
C THR A 45 1.23 -2.94 -5.04
N TYR A 46 1.69 -1.78 -4.60
CA TYR A 46 2.81 -1.64 -3.67
C TYR A 46 2.34 -0.92 -2.42
N ILE A 47 3.00 -1.17 -1.32
CA ILE A 47 2.88 -0.33 -0.13
C ILE A 47 4.21 0.37 0.13
N ASP A 48 4.11 1.62 0.58
CA ASP A 48 5.25 2.37 1.09
C ASP A 48 5.51 1.90 2.52
N VAL A 49 6.59 1.15 2.71
CA VAL A 49 6.93 0.55 4.01
C VAL A 49 7.13 1.63 5.07
N SER A 50 7.71 2.77 4.69
CA SER A 50 7.94 3.89 5.61
C SER A 50 6.65 4.60 6.05
N SER A 51 5.56 4.38 5.32
CA SER A 51 4.27 5.01 5.62
C SER A 51 3.42 4.24 6.63
N VAL A 52 3.85 3.05 7.04
CA VAL A 52 3.09 2.24 7.99
C VAL A 52 3.22 2.85 9.38
N HIS A 53 2.09 3.33 9.92
CA HIS A 53 2.04 3.96 11.24
C HIS A 53 1.01 3.26 12.11
N PRO A 54 1.47 2.46 13.10
CA PRO A 54 0.56 1.86 14.08
C PRO A 54 -0.11 2.93 14.94
N PHE A 55 -1.36 2.69 15.33
CA PHE A 55 -2.07 3.53 16.29
C PHE A 55 -2.99 2.66 17.15
N VAL A 56 -3.46 3.25 18.25
CA VAL A 56 -4.52 2.69 19.08
C VAL A 56 -5.70 3.65 18.96
N ASP A 57 -6.88 3.15 18.63
CA ASP A 57 -8.06 3.99 18.47
C ASP A 57 -8.70 4.33 19.82
N GLU A 58 -9.79 5.11 19.78
CA GLU A 58 -10.53 5.54 20.96
C GLU A 58 -11.12 4.41 21.78
N HIS A 59 -11.33 3.22 21.16
CA HIS A 59 -11.84 2.03 21.83
C HIS A 59 -10.73 1.11 22.37
N GLY A 60 -9.46 1.50 22.19
CA GLY A 60 -8.33 0.69 22.57
C GLY A 60 -7.95 -0.36 21.55
N ASP A 61 -8.57 -0.34 20.37
CA ASP A 61 -8.26 -1.29 19.30
C ASP A 61 -7.01 -0.86 18.54
N LYS A 62 -6.21 -1.84 18.15
CA LYS A 62 -4.97 -1.61 17.42
C LYS A 62 -5.23 -1.46 15.94
N GLY A 63 -4.67 -0.42 15.36
CA GLY A 63 -4.79 -0.18 13.93
C GLY A 63 -3.50 0.29 13.31
N PHE A 64 -3.56 0.64 12.06
CA PHE A 64 -2.45 1.26 11.35
C PHE A 64 -2.95 2.02 10.12
N THR A 65 -2.17 2.99 9.69
CA THR A 65 -2.34 3.64 8.39
C THR A 65 -1.20 3.21 7.47
N VAL A 66 -1.46 3.19 6.19
CA VAL A 66 -0.48 2.82 5.17
C VAL A 66 -0.81 3.53 3.86
N THR A 67 0.22 3.97 3.15
CA THR A 67 0.08 4.49 1.80
C THR A 67 0.35 3.37 0.80
N ALA A 68 -0.58 3.17 -0.12
CA ALA A 68 -0.48 2.19 -1.17
C ALA A 68 -0.43 2.87 -2.54
N ILE A 69 0.33 2.28 -3.45
CA ILE A 69 0.47 2.73 -4.82
C ILE A 69 0.00 1.60 -5.72
N THR A 70 -1.01 1.88 -6.53
CA THR A 70 -1.55 0.92 -7.49
C THR A 70 -1.29 1.42 -8.89
N LYS A 71 -0.66 0.58 -9.69
CA LYS A 71 -0.51 0.80 -11.12
C LYS A 71 -1.46 -0.13 -11.87
N PHE A 72 -2.37 0.50 -12.59
CA PHE A 72 -3.39 -0.18 -13.39
C PHE A 72 -3.27 0.33 -14.82
N TYR A 73 -2.79 -0.52 -15.74
CA TYR A 73 -2.35 -0.12 -17.07
C TYR A 73 -1.28 0.98 -16.97
N GLY A 74 -1.50 2.15 -17.56
CA GLY A 74 -0.60 3.29 -17.45
C GLY A 74 -0.92 4.26 -16.32
N ASN A 75 -1.98 4.01 -15.55
CA ASN A 75 -2.42 4.90 -14.48
C ASN A 75 -1.79 4.49 -13.15
N VAL A 76 -1.31 5.49 -12.42
CA VAL A 76 -0.74 5.30 -11.08
C VAL A 76 -1.60 6.06 -10.09
N GLU A 77 -2.08 5.37 -9.07
CA GLU A 77 -2.85 5.97 -7.98
C GLU A 77 -2.15 5.73 -6.65
N GLU A 78 -2.08 6.79 -5.85
CA GLU A 78 -1.55 6.73 -4.49
C GLU A 78 -2.69 7.01 -3.51
N LYS A 79 -2.89 6.10 -2.55
CA LYS A 79 -4.00 6.18 -1.60
C LYS A 79 -3.54 5.83 -0.20
N VAL A 80 -4.11 6.53 0.77
CA VAL A 80 -3.89 6.24 2.20
C VAL A 80 -5.04 5.39 2.70
N HIS A 81 -4.71 4.29 3.37
CA HIS A 81 -5.68 3.38 3.96
C HIS A 81 -5.49 3.31 5.47
N ALA A 82 -6.58 3.19 6.20
CA ALA A 82 -6.55 2.97 7.63
C ALA A 82 -7.34 1.71 7.98
N PHE A 83 -6.77 0.89 8.87
CA PHE A 83 -7.38 -0.33 9.35
C PHE A 83 -7.35 -0.34 10.87
N SER A 84 -8.40 -0.90 11.48
CA SER A 84 -8.48 -1.13 12.92
C SER A 84 -8.90 -2.56 13.18
N VAL A 85 -8.24 -3.23 14.11
CA VAL A 85 -8.50 -4.62 14.46
C VAL A 85 -9.02 -4.67 15.88
N ALA A 86 -10.28 -5.07 16.03
CA ALA A 86 -10.92 -5.23 17.32
C ALA A 86 -10.38 -6.47 18.05
N SER A 87 -10.63 -6.52 19.35
CA SER A 87 -10.15 -7.62 20.21
C SER A 87 -10.70 -8.98 19.79
N ASP A 88 -11.87 -9.03 19.14
CA ASP A 88 -12.48 -10.27 18.62
C ASP A 88 -11.95 -10.67 17.24
N GLY A 89 -11.01 -9.91 16.68
CA GLY A 89 -10.45 -10.14 15.36
C GLY A 89 -11.18 -9.45 14.20
N THR A 90 -12.29 -8.77 14.48
CA THR A 90 -13.01 -8.01 13.45
C THR A 90 -12.17 -6.85 12.94
N VAL A 91 -12.07 -6.74 11.63
CA VAL A 91 -11.29 -5.67 10.99
C VAL A 91 -12.22 -4.62 10.42
N TYR A 92 -11.90 -3.37 10.70
CA TYR A 92 -12.57 -2.19 10.19
C TYR A 92 -11.64 -1.40 9.29
N TYR A 93 -12.22 -0.65 8.38
CA TYR A 93 -11.49 0.02 7.31
C TYR A 93 -12.02 1.43 7.08
N LYS A 94 -11.10 2.38 6.82
CA LYS A 94 -11.40 3.72 6.33
C LYS A 94 -10.63 3.98 5.04
N TYR A 95 -11.35 4.31 3.98
CA TYR A 95 -10.76 4.70 2.71
C TYR A 95 -10.22 6.13 2.80
N MET A 96 -8.99 6.32 2.36
CA MET A 96 -8.31 7.62 2.43
C MET A 96 -8.23 8.15 3.87
N ASN A 97 -8.30 7.28 4.85
CA ASN A 97 -8.30 7.63 6.27
C ASN A 97 -9.40 8.66 6.61
N ARG A 98 -10.55 8.55 5.97
CA ARG A 98 -11.68 9.47 6.10
C ARG A 98 -12.98 8.73 6.36
N GLY A 99 -13.95 9.47 6.93
CA GLY A 99 -15.28 8.96 7.18
C GLY A 99 -15.35 8.01 8.36
N ASP A 100 -16.37 7.18 8.37
CA ASP A 100 -16.62 6.23 9.43
C ASP A 100 -15.91 4.91 9.18
N TRP A 101 -15.60 4.20 10.26
CA TRP A 101 -15.10 2.85 10.17
C TRP A 101 -16.19 1.93 9.62
N LYS A 102 -15.82 1.16 8.61
CA LYS A 102 -16.70 0.17 7.97
C LYS A 102 -16.10 -1.22 8.13
N SER A 103 -16.95 -2.23 8.25
CA SER A 103 -16.47 -3.60 8.33
C SER A 103 -15.69 -3.98 7.08
N PHE A 104 -14.54 -4.62 7.28
CA PHE A 104 -13.70 -5.15 6.22
C PHE A 104 -13.87 -6.66 6.04
N MET A 105 -14.74 -7.26 6.85
CA MET A 105 -14.85 -8.73 6.92
C MET A 105 -15.39 -9.33 5.61
N PHE A 106 -16.23 -8.61 4.87
CA PHE A 106 -16.73 -9.11 3.58
C PHE A 106 -15.59 -9.36 2.57
N ILE A 107 -14.51 -8.59 2.65
CA ILE A 107 -13.32 -8.81 1.82
C ILE A 107 -12.49 -9.96 2.37
N LEU A 108 -12.27 -10.00 3.68
CA LEU A 108 -11.49 -11.06 4.32
C LEU A 108 -12.14 -12.44 4.20
N ASP A 109 -13.47 -12.48 4.14
CA ASP A 109 -14.24 -13.73 4.00
C ASP A 109 -14.48 -14.11 2.55
N SER A 110 -14.05 -13.30 1.61
CA SER A 110 -14.27 -13.55 0.19
C SER A 110 -13.41 -14.71 -0.31
N ARG A 111 -13.92 -15.42 -1.33
CA ARG A 111 -13.16 -16.48 -1.98
C ARG A 111 -11.91 -15.98 -2.70
N ASN A 112 -11.92 -14.70 -3.08
CA ASN A 112 -10.85 -14.06 -3.85
C ASN A 112 -9.93 -13.22 -2.97
N VAL A 113 -9.89 -13.50 -1.66
CA VAL A 113 -9.09 -12.70 -0.71
C VAL A 113 -7.61 -12.62 -1.12
N VAL A 114 -7.05 -13.70 -1.65
CA VAL A 114 -5.63 -13.75 -2.04
C VAL A 114 -5.32 -12.81 -3.20
N SER A 115 -6.26 -12.63 -4.12
CA SER A 115 -6.11 -11.74 -5.28
C SER A 115 -6.74 -10.36 -5.08
N ASN A 116 -7.18 -10.04 -3.88
CA ASN A 116 -7.74 -8.74 -3.57
C ASN A 116 -6.65 -7.79 -3.09
N SER A 117 -6.48 -6.67 -3.77
CA SER A 117 -5.41 -5.71 -3.47
C SER A 117 -5.55 -5.10 -2.07
N LEU A 118 -6.76 -4.74 -1.65
CA LEU A 118 -7.00 -4.20 -0.30
C LEU A 118 -6.67 -5.21 0.78
N ALA A 119 -7.02 -6.49 0.57
CA ALA A 119 -6.68 -7.54 1.51
C ALA A 119 -5.16 -7.70 1.64
N GLN A 120 -4.44 -7.66 0.53
CA GLN A 120 -2.98 -7.77 0.54
C GLN A 120 -2.32 -6.53 1.16
N ILE A 121 -2.88 -5.36 0.97
CA ILE A 121 -2.44 -4.14 1.67
C ILE A 121 -2.62 -4.33 3.19
N PHE A 122 -3.76 -4.84 3.62
CA PHE A 122 -4.03 -5.09 5.03
C PHE A 122 -3.06 -6.11 5.62
N PHE A 123 -2.92 -7.28 5.02
CA PHE A 123 -2.07 -8.35 5.56
C PHE A 123 -0.61 -7.91 5.67
N ASN A 124 -0.08 -7.28 4.63
CA ASN A 124 1.30 -6.81 4.63
C ASN A 124 1.51 -5.63 5.57
N GLY A 125 0.56 -4.69 5.58
CA GLY A 125 0.61 -3.55 6.49
C GLY A 125 0.54 -3.98 7.95
N TYR A 126 -0.33 -4.92 8.28
CA TYR A 126 -0.43 -5.46 9.64
C TYR A 126 0.88 -6.11 10.09
N GLN A 127 1.49 -6.93 9.22
CA GLN A 127 2.77 -7.56 9.52
C GLN A 127 3.87 -6.53 9.77
N LEU A 128 3.91 -5.49 8.97
CA LEU A 128 4.89 -4.41 9.14
C LEU A 128 4.64 -3.61 10.42
N ALA A 129 3.37 -3.36 10.74
CA ALA A 129 3.00 -2.57 11.91
C ALA A 129 3.26 -3.31 13.23
N TYR A 130 3.02 -4.61 13.26
CA TYR A 130 2.99 -5.40 14.51
C TYR A 130 3.98 -6.56 14.54
N GLY A 131 4.75 -6.79 13.47
CA GLY A 131 5.80 -7.80 13.44
C GLY A 131 5.32 -9.24 13.38
N LYS A 132 4.03 -9.46 13.12
CA LYS A 132 3.43 -10.80 13.04
C LYS A 132 2.30 -10.79 12.02
N GLU A 133 1.97 -11.98 11.50
CA GLU A 133 0.83 -12.13 10.60
C GLU A 133 -0.49 -11.94 11.33
N TYR A 134 -1.45 -11.34 10.62
CA TYR A 134 -2.83 -11.27 11.13
C TYR A 134 -3.44 -12.68 11.14
N ARG A 135 -4.05 -13.02 12.27
CA ARG A 135 -4.82 -14.27 12.46
C ARG A 135 -6.10 -13.94 13.21
N ARG A 136 -7.18 -14.53 12.75
CA ARG A 136 -8.47 -14.48 13.48
C ARG A 136 -8.43 -15.31 14.74
#